data_1def9d08fcd28b86a8d0e03a0e34bdd5
#
_entry.id   1def9d08fcd28b86a8d0e03a0e34bdd5
#
_cell.length_a   1.000
_cell.length_b   1.000
_cell.length_c   1.000
_cell.angle_alpha   90.00
_cell.angle_beta   90.00
_cell.angle_gamma   90.00
#
_symmetry.space_group_name_H-M   'P 1'
#
loop_
_entity.id
_entity.type
_entity.pdbx_description
1 polymer ?
#
loop_
_entity_poly.entity_id
_entity_poly.type
_entity_poly.pdbx_seq_one_letter_code
_entity_poly.pdbx_strand_id
1 'polypeptide(L)'
;QDAHLSNNQNGKIRCGDNGIFKGVPLTLEQKELARIAKAIYEKYPFDGKYILDGKRLIICQSNAKKEELKKLYPEAEINPIGDWTGGSDVDSGATNRKLGSDMADSVTGGGLSGKDCSKADVSVNIYAWLKAQKENRVIELSCAIGDEFVDGKPYSEIVKIAKDYIDSLGGFEKFSEWGLV
;
A
#
# COMPACT_ATOMS: atom_id res chain seq x y z
N GLN A 1 -17.86 1.47 16.14
CA GLN A 1 -17.48 2.41 15.04
C GLN A 1 -18.70 2.89 14.27
N ASP A 2 -19.62 2.01 13.86
CA ASP A 2 -20.77 2.36 13.03
C ASP A 2 -21.74 3.31 13.73
N ALA A 3 -21.97 3.11 15.03
CA ALA A 3 -22.84 4.00 15.81
C ALA A 3 -22.23 5.41 15.99
N HIS A 4 -20.91 5.50 16.16
CA HIS A 4 -20.20 6.78 16.25
C HIS A 4 -20.21 7.53 14.92
N LEU A 5 -19.95 6.83 13.83
CA LEU A 5 -19.98 7.40 12.49
C LEU A 5 -21.40 7.85 12.10
N SER A 6 -22.42 7.04 12.37
CA SER A 6 -23.81 7.40 12.05
C SER A 6 -24.31 8.61 12.86
N ASN A 7 -23.93 8.72 14.13
CA ASN A 7 -24.28 9.87 14.95
C ASN A 7 -23.61 11.17 14.50
N ASN A 8 -22.35 11.10 14.04
CA ASN A 8 -21.62 12.25 13.55
C ASN A 8 -21.96 12.65 12.10
N GLN A 9 -22.55 11.75 11.36
CA GLN A 9 -22.85 11.95 9.94
C GLN A 9 -24.29 12.42 9.67
N ASN A 10 -25.18 12.37 10.65
CA ASN A 10 -26.61 12.76 10.49
C ASN A 10 -27.26 12.11 9.24
N GLY A 11 -26.97 10.86 8.96
CA GLY A 11 -27.47 10.14 7.80
C GLY A 11 -26.84 10.54 6.46
N LYS A 12 -25.85 11.42 6.46
CA LYS A 12 -25.09 11.79 5.25
C LYS A 12 -23.71 11.13 5.25
N ILE A 13 -23.23 10.75 4.09
CA ILE A 13 -21.88 10.23 3.90
C ILE A 13 -20.96 11.43 3.62
N ARG A 14 -20.03 11.71 4.53
CA ARG A 14 -19.10 12.85 4.49
C ARG A 14 -17.68 12.41 4.78
N CYS A 15 -16.72 13.25 4.39
CA CYS A 15 -15.31 13.03 4.69
C CYS A 15 -15.09 12.88 6.21
N GLY A 16 -14.44 11.80 6.60
CA GLY A 16 -14.25 11.42 8.01
C GLY A 16 -13.00 12.01 8.66
N ASP A 17 -12.08 12.59 7.89
CA ASP A 17 -10.84 13.15 8.40
C ASP A 17 -10.35 14.31 7.53
N ASN A 18 -9.51 15.16 8.10
CA ASN A 18 -8.86 16.23 7.35
C ASN A 18 -7.54 15.74 6.79
N GLY A 19 -7.12 16.31 5.66
CA GLY A 19 -5.79 16.08 5.17
C GLY A 19 -5.52 16.60 3.77
N ILE A 20 -4.26 16.50 3.41
CA ILE A 20 -3.77 16.62 2.04
C ILE A 20 -3.34 15.22 1.63
N PHE A 21 -3.95 14.71 0.58
CA PHE A 21 -3.73 13.36 0.07
C PHE A 21 -2.99 13.44 -1.25
N LYS A 22 -1.90 12.71 -1.37
CA LYS A 22 -1.13 12.60 -2.60
C LYS A 22 -1.26 11.21 -3.20
N GLY A 23 -1.62 11.17 -4.49
CA GLY A 23 -1.46 10.01 -5.33
C GLY A 23 -0.27 10.20 -6.26
N VAL A 24 0.54 9.17 -6.42
CA VAL A 24 1.72 9.20 -7.30
C VAL A 24 1.65 8.00 -8.25
N PRO A 25 1.87 8.20 -9.56
CA PRO A 25 1.89 7.08 -10.49
C PRO A 25 3.07 6.15 -10.20
N LEU A 26 2.83 4.85 -10.21
CA LEU A 26 3.88 3.85 -10.06
C LEU A 26 4.76 3.81 -11.30
N THR A 27 6.07 3.81 -11.10
CA THR A 27 7.04 3.55 -12.16
C THR A 27 7.02 2.08 -12.59
N LEU A 28 7.64 1.78 -13.73
CA LEU A 28 7.77 0.40 -14.19
C LEU A 28 8.58 -0.43 -13.20
N GLU A 29 9.63 0.15 -12.62
CA GLU A 29 10.47 -0.47 -11.61
C GLU A 29 9.68 -0.80 -10.34
N GLN A 30 8.85 0.11 -9.87
CA GLN A 30 7.97 -0.12 -8.70
C GLN A 30 6.96 -1.24 -8.96
N LYS A 31 6.36 -1.28 -10.16
CA LYS A 31 5.44 -2.36 -10.56
C LYS A 31 6.14 -3.71 -10.59
N GLU A 32 7.35 -3.75 -11.13
CA GLU A 32 8.15 -4.98 -11.19
C GLU A 32 8.55 -5.45 -9.79
N LEU A 33 9.01 -4.56 -8.92
CA LEU A 33 9.31 -4.89 -7.53
C LEU A 33 8.07 -5.40 -6.77
N ALA A 34 6.91 -4.79 -6.95
CA ALA A 34 5.67 -5.24 -6.34
C ALA A 34 5.31 -6.66 -6.82
N ARG A 35 5.47 -6.93 -8.11
CA ARG A 35 5.25 -8.26 -8.69
C ARG A 35 6.18 -9.32 -8.08
N ILE A 36 7.47 -9.01 -7.97
CA ILE A 36 8.47 -9.89 -7.37
C ILE A 36 8.14 -10.14 -5.89
N ALA A 37 7.84 -9.08 -5.14
CA ALA A 37 7.51 -9.17 -3.73
C ALA A 37 6.29 -10.06 -3.48
N LYS A 38 5.22 -9.89 -4.27
CA LYS A 38 4.00 -10.70 -4.17
C LYS A 38 4.28 -12.18 -4.50
N ALA A 39 5.04 -12.46 -5.55
CA ALA A 39 5.40 -13.82 -5.93
C ALA A 39 6.27 -14.53 -4.86
N ILE A 40 7.16 -13.81 -4.21
CA ILE A 40 7.97 -14.36 -3.11
C ILE A 40 7.11 -14.57 -1.87
N TYR A 41 6.22 -13.62 -1.54
CA TYR A 41 5.33 -13.71 -0.38
C TYR A 41 4.40 -14.92 -0.44
N GLU A 42 3.93 -15.32 -1.61
CA GLU A 42 3.12 -16.54 -1.75
C GLU A 42 3.84 -17.79 -1.23
N LYS A 43 5.16 -17.83 -1.34
CA LYS A 43 6.00 -18.93 -0.87
C LYS A 43 6.57 -18.70 0.53
N TYR A 44 6.91 -17.48 0.84
CA TYR A 44 7.52 -17.06 2.10
C TYR A 44 6.72 -15.88 2.68
N PRO A 45 5.60 -16.13 3.38
CA PRO A 45 4.70 -15.08 3.89
C PRO A 45 5.27 -14.40 5.13
N PHE A 46 6.47 -13.87 5.03
CA PHE A 46 7.22 -13.22 6.09
C PHE A 46 7.78 -11.89 5.59
N ASP A 47 8.47 -11.16 6.47
CA ASP A 47 9.04 -9.87 6.15
C ASP A 47 10.06 -9.94 5.00
N GLY A 48 9.96 -8.99 4.10
CA GLY A 48 10.87 -8.85 3.00
C GLY A 48 11.18 -7.40 2.66
N LYS A 49 12.33 -7.19 2.07
CA LYS A 49 12.71 -5.91 1.48
C LYS A 49 13.31 -6.16 0.10
N TYR A 50 12.84 -5.41 -0.88
CA TYR A 50 13.21 -5.60 -2.27
C TYR A 50 13.68 -4.27 -2.82
N ILE A 51 14.86 -4.26 -3.46
CA ILE A 51 15.48 -3.05 -3.97
C ILE A 51 15.87 -3.29 -5.42
N LEU A 52 15.49 -2.38 -6.28
CA LEU A 52 15.95 -2.33 -7.66
C LEU A 52 16.71 -1.03 -7.87
N ASP A 53 18.02 -1.16 -8.16
CA ASP A 53 18.91 -0.05 -8.45
C ASP A 53 19.48 -0.26 -9.86
N GLY A 54 18.86 0.36 -10.84
CA GLY A 54 19.14 0.10 -12.24
C GLY A 54 18.88 -1.36 -12.61
N LYS A 55 19.95 -2.11 -12.88
CA LYS A 55 19.87 -3.55 -13.16
C LYS A 55 20.13 -4.43 -11.94
N ARG A 56 20.50 -3.83 -10.82
CA ARG A 56 20.84 -4.56 -9.60
C ARG A 56 19.57 -4.82 -8.78
N LEU A 57 19.18 -6.07 -8.67
CA LEU A 57 18.07 -6.52 -7.83
C LEU A 57 18.63 -7.10 -6.52
N ILE A 58 18.18 -6.56 -5.40
CA ILE A 58 18.51 -7.07 -4.06
C ILE A 58 17.22 -7.57 -3.42
N ILE A 59 17.25 -8.80 -2.94
CA ILE A 59 16.14 -9.44 -2.23
C ILE A 59 16.61 -9.79 -0.83
N CYS A 60 16.02 -9.14 0.16
CA CYS A 60 16.18 -9.49 1.57
C CYS A 60 14.87 -10.11 2.05
N GLN A 61 14.85 -11.44 2.18
CA GLN A 61 13.66 -12.18 2.60
C GLN A 61 13.97 -12.96 3.88
N SER A 62 13.17 -12.71 4.92
CA SER A 62 13.25 -13.47 6.15
C SER A 62 12.70 -14.89 5.99
N ASN A 63 13.16 -15.79 6.84
CA ASN A 63 12.69 -17.18 6.93
C ASN A 63 12.74 -17.93 5.57
N ALA A 64 13.61 -17.52 4.68
CA ALA A 64 13.77 -18.09 3.35
C ALA A 64 15.17 -18.65 3.15
N LYS A 65 15.26 -19.75 2.40
CA LYS A 65 16.55 -20.33 2.02
C LYS A 65 17.14 -19.61 0.82
N LYS A 66 18.33 -19.09 1.00
CA LYS A 66 19.06 -18.33 -0.02
C LYS A 66 19.17 -19.09 -1.34
N GLU A 67 19.45 -20.38 -1.28
CA GLU A 67 19.64 -21.24 -2.46
C GLU A 67 18.35 -21.39 -3.28
N GLU A 68 17.19 -21.44 -2.62
CA GLU A 68 15.91 -21.54 -3.30
C GLU A 68 15.53 -20.23 -4.01
N LEU A 69 15.73 -19.10 -3.34
CA LEU A 69 15.51 -17.77 -3.94
C LEU A 69 16.49 -17.50 -5.08
N LYS A 70 17.75 -17.96 -4.95
CA LYS A 70 18.76 -17.80 -5.99
C LYS A 70 18.42 -18.59 -7.26
N LYS A 71 17.76 -19.74 -7.14
CA LYS A 71 17.24 -20.50 -8.30
C LYS A 71 16.13 -19.76 -9.05
N LEU A 72 15.28 -19.03 -8.32
CA LEU A 72 14.17 -18.26 -8.90
C LEU A 72 14.65 -16.92 -9.49
N TYR A 73 15.64 -16.32 -8.85
CA TYR A 73 16.20 -15.01 -9.22
C TYR A 73 17.72 -15.08 -9.29
N PRO A 74 18.30 -15.73 -10.32
CA PRO A 74 19.75 -16.00 -10.40
C PRO A 74 20.60 -14.74 -10.46
N GLU A 75 20.07 -13.65 -11.01
CA GLU A 75 20.76 -12.36 -11.11
C GLU A 75 20.66 -11.49 -9.85
N ALA A 76 19.76 -11.87 -8.91
CA ALA A 76 19.57 -11.09 -7.70
C ALA A 76 20.62 -11.37 -6.64
N GLU A 77 20.94 -10.37 -5.85
CA GLU A 77 21.65 -10.52 -4.58
C GLU A 77 20.67 -10.91 -3.49
N ILE A 78 20.80 -12.12 -2.97
CA ILE A 78 19.88 -12.67 -1.96
C ILE A 78 20.54 -12.57 -0.58
N ASN A 79 19.82 -11.92 0.37
CA ASN A 79 20.25 -11.77 1.75
C ASN A 79 21.76 -11.45 1.87
N PRO A 80 22.23 -10.30 1.33
CA PRO A 80 23.66 -10.02 1.20
C PRO A 80 24.41 -9.96 2.54
N ILE A 81 23.71 -9.67 3.63
CA ILE A 81 24.28 -9.64 4.99
C ILE A 81 23.97 -10.89 5.81
N GLY A 82 23.45 -11.94 5.17
CA GLY A 82 23.15 -13.23 5.81
C GLY A 82 21.66 -13.49 5.95
N ASP A 83 21.35 -14.74 6.26
CA ASP A 83 19.97 -15.16 6.52
C ASP A 83 19.47 -14.59 7.84
N TRP A 84 18.19 -14.29 7.91
CA TRP A 84 17.56 -13.69 9.07
C TRP A 84 16.13 -14.20 9.26
N THR A 85 15.61 -14.00 10.43
CA THR A 85 14.23 -14.32 10.79
C THR A 85 13.46 -13.03 11.07
N GLY A 86 12.22 -12.96 10.63
CA GLY A 86 11.33 -11.81 10.81
C GLY A 86 9.88 -12.25 10.78
N GLY A 87 8.98 -11.30 10.99
CA GLY A 87 7.55 -11.54 11.04
C GLY A 87 7.01 -11.51 12.46
N SER A 88 5.74 -11.88 12.63
CA SER A 88 4.99 -11.78 13.88
C SER A 88 5.60 -12.57 15.04
N ASP A 89 6.40 -13.57 14.77
CA ASP A 89 7.03 -14.41 15.79
C ASP A 89 8.23 -13.72 16.48
N VAL A 90 8.84 -12.75 15.83
CA VAL A 90 10.04 -12.06 16.30
C VAL A 90 9.90 -10.54 16.35
N ASP A 91 8.89 -10.00 15.71
CA ASP A 91 8.59 -8.57 15.66
C ASP A 91 7.14 -8.32 16.10
N SER A 92 6.91 -7.36 16.96
CA SER A 92 5.57 -6.97 17.41
C SER A 92 4.70 -6.32 16.31
N GLY A 93 5.23 -6.20 15.11
CA GLY A 93 4.46 -5.98 13.89
C GLY A 93 3.80 -4.62 13.74
N ALA A 94 4.26 -3.60 14.44
CA ALA A 94 3.74 -2.24 14.24
C ALA A 94 4.35 -1.54 13.01
N THR A 95 4.77 -2.31 12.02
CA THR A 95 5.41 -1.81 10.82
C THR A 95 4.41 -1.42 9.74
N ASN A 96 4.83 -0.53 8.86
CA ASN A 96 4.11 -0.15 7.63
C ASN A 96 2.81 0.62 7.84
N ARG A 97 2.87 1.65 8.66
CA ARG A 97 1.77 2.61 8.81
C ARG A 97 1.70 3.64 7.69
N LYS A 98 2.64 3.60 6.75
CA LYS A 98 2.71 4.56 5.67
C LYS A 98 1.74 4.21 4.56
N LEU A 99 1.01 5.21 4.09
CA LEU A 99 0.18 5.11 2.90
C LEU A 99 1.05 5.11 1.64
N GLY A 100 0.49 4.66 0.52
CA GLY A 100 1.23 4.58 -0.75
C GLY A 100 1.91 5.87 -1.18
N SER A 101 1.36 7.01 -0.82
CA SER A 101 1.96 8.34 -1.08
C SER A 101 3.30 8.56 -0.41
N ASP A 102 3.55 7.92 0.72
CA ASP A 102 4.83 8.05 1.44
C ASP A 102 5.96 7.26 0.79
N MET A 103 5.65 6.47 -0.22
CA MET A 103 6.59 5.61 -0.93
C MET A 103 7.04 6.20 -2.27
N ALA A 104 6.59 7.42 -2.59
CA ALA A 104 6.76 8.05 -3.89
C ALA A 104 8.21 8.18 -4.35
N ASP A 105 9.13 8.34 -3.42
CA ASP A 105 10.54 8.62 -3.70
C ASP A 105 11.44 7.38 -3.58
N SER A 106 10.85 6.20 -3.37
CA SER A 106 11.62 4.97 -3.12
C SER A 106 11.20 3.84 -4.05
N VAL A 107 12.16 3.27 -4.74
CA VAL A 107 12.00 2.05 -5.54
C VAL A 107 12.33 0.84 -4.66
N THR A 108 11.63 0.70 -3.56
CA THR A 108 11.77 -0.43 -2.64
C THR A 108 10.43 -1.12 -2.45
N GLY A 109 10.44 -2.43 -2.38
CA GLY A 109 9.25 -3.23 -2.08
C GLY A 109 8.93 -3.34 -0.59
N GLY A 110 9.89 -3.06 0.27
CA GLY A 110 9.68 -3.11 1.71
C GLY A 110 8.70 -2.02 2.17
N GLY A 111 7.74 -2.37 2.99
CA GLY A 111 6.73 -1.43 3.45
C GLY A 111 5.53 -1.24 2.53
N LEU A 112 5.42 -2.02 1.47
CA LEU A 112 4.23 -2.06 0.62
C LEU A 112 3.02 -2.64 1.34
N SER A 113 3.26 -3.53 2.28
CA SER A 113 2.23 -4.15 3.11
C SER A 113 1.85 -3.25 4.28
N GLY A 114 0.62 -3.32 4.66
CA GLY A 114 0.08 -2.61 5.81
C GLY A 114 -0.19 -1.13 5.56
N LYS A 115 -1.41 -0.74 5.84
CA LYS A 115 -1.86 0.64 5.80
C LYS A 115 -2.37 1.03 7.18
N ASP A 116 -1.96 2.21 7.65
CA ASP A 116 -2.61 2.79 8.81
C ASP A 116 -3.97 3.37 8.38
N CYS A 117 -4.96 2.51 8.38
CA CYS A 117 -6.33 2.87 8.05
C CYS A 117 -7.03 3.67 9.17
N SER A 118 -6.34 3.92 10.29
CA SER A 118 -6.92 4.58 11.45
C SER A 118 -6.68 6.10 11.48
N LYS A 119 -5.72 6.60 10.71
CA LYS A 119 -5.25 7.99 10.81
C LYS A 119 -5.53 8.88 9.62
N ALA A 120 -6.08 8.34 8.57
CA ALA A 120 -6.38 9.09 7.37
C ALA A 120 -7.68 8.62 6.74
N ASP A 121 -8.29 9.44 5.90
CA ASP A 121 -9.42 9.02 5.10
C ASP A 121 -8.94 8.07 4.00
N VAL A 122 -9.12 6.78 4.23
CA VAL A 122 -8.67 5.72 3.33
C VAL A 122 -9.33 5.84 1.97
N SER A 123 -10.60 6.24 1.92
CA SER A 123 -11.33 6.37 0.66
C SER A 123 -10.75 7.47 -0.21
N VAL A 124 -10.43 8.63 0.35
CA VAL A 124 -9.79 9.73 -0.39
C VAL A 124 -8.38 9.34 -0.83
N ASN A 125 -7.64 8.62 0.01
CA ASN A 125 -6.31 8.16 -0.35
C ASN A 125 -6.33 7.17 -1.53
N ILE A 126 -7.21 6.19 -1.48
CA ILE A 126 -7.39 5.23 -2.59
C ILE A 126 -7.79 5.98 -3.88
N TYR A 127 -8.73 6.90 -3.77
CA TYR A 127 -9.18 7.70 -4.92
C TYR A 127 -8.04 8.52 -5.55
N ALA A 128 -7.25 9.21 -4.72
CA ALA A 128 -6.11 9.99 -5.19
C ALA A 128 -5.08 9.11 -5.92
N TRP A 129 -4.80 7.94 -5.35
CA TRP A 129 -3.87 6.98 -5.95
C TRP A 129 -4.40 6.42 -7.29
N LEU A 130 -5.66 6.00 -7.36
CA LEU A 130 -6.27 5.50 -8.60
C LEU A 130 -6.28 6.56 -9.69
N LYS A 131 -6.61 7.80 -9.34
CA LYS A 131 -6.59 8.92 -10.27
C LYS A 131 -5.19 9.19 -10.80
N ALA A 132 -4.16 9.11 -9.93
CA ALA A 132 -2.76 9.25 -10.33
C ALA A 132 -2.32 8.17 -11.32
N GLN A 133 -2.72 6.91 -11.10
CA GLN A 133 -2.41 5.82 -12.03
C GLN A 133 -3.09 6.03 -13.38
N LYS A 134 -4.36 6.46 -13.37
CA LYS A 134 -5.15 6.70 -14.59
C LYS A 134 -4.62 7.87 -15.41
N GLU A 135 -4.27 8.97 -14.75
CA GLU A 135 -3.83 10.19 -15.41
C GLU A 135 -2.31 10.26 -15.62
N ASN A 136 -1.57 9.33 -15.04
CA ASN A 136 -0.10 9.24 -15.07
C ASN A 136 0.57 10.56 -14.64
N ARG A 137 0.07 11.15 -13.57
CA ARG A 137 0.61 12.37 -12.96
C ARG A 137 0.37 12.36 -11.45
N VAL A 138 1.12 13.19 -10.74
CA VAL A 138 0.88 13.41 -9.31
C VAL A 138 -0.49 14.08 -9.12
N ILE A 139 -1.29 13.52 -8.22
CA ILE A 139 -2.57 14.06 -7.79
C ILE A 139 -2.42 14.52 -6.35
N GLU A 140 -2.86 15.73 -6.07
CA GLU A 140 -2.94 16.26 -4.72
C GLU A 140 -4.38 16.71 -4.45
N LEU A 141 -4.97 16.19 -3.39
CA LEU A 141 -6.34 16.49 -2.97
C LEU A 141 -6.32 16.93 -1.52
N SER A 142 -7.14 17.91 -1.20
CA SER A 142 -7.39 18.32 0.18
C SER A 142 -8.85 18.09 0.53
N CYS A 143 -9.12 17.70 1.76
CA CYS A 143 -10.46 17.67 2.32
C CYS A 143 -10.44 18.02 3.80
N ALA A 144 -11.58 18.45 4.28
CA ALA A 144 -11.83 18.70 5.69
C ALA A 144 -12.89 17.72 6.20
N ILE A 145 -12.83 17.46 7.49
CA ILE A 145 -13.84 16.63 8.14
C ILE A 145 -15.24 17.23 7.93
N GLY A 146 -16.16 16.41 7.48
CA GLY A 146 -17.53 16.81 7.18
C GLY A 146 -17.77 17.30 5.74
N ASP A 147 -16.74 17.37 4.89
CA ASP A 147 -16.91 17.71 3.48
C ASP A 147 -17.83 16.71 2.78
N GLU A 148 -18.83 17.23 2.08
CA GLU A 148 -19.76 16.43 1.27
C GLU A 148 -19.23 16.16 -0.14
N PHE A 149 -18.23 16.93 -0.57
CA PHE A 149 -17.61 16.82 -1.89
C PHE A 149 -16.08 16.82 -1.76
N VAL A 150 -15.43 15.98 -2.53
CA VAL A 150 -13.98 15.93 -2.68
C VAL A 150 -13.65 15.82 -4.17
N ASP A 151 -12.75 16.67 -4.65
CA ASP A 151 -12.40 16.74 -6.09
C ASP A 151 -13.63 16.95 -7.00
N GLY A 152 -14.60 17.74 -6.53
CA GLY A 152 -15.85 17.99 -7.26
C GLY A 152 -16.83 16.83 -7.34
N LYS A 153 -16.56 15.73 -6.66
CA LYS A 153 -17.41 14.54 -6.60
C LYS A 153 -18.08 14.41 -5.23
N PRO A 154 -19.34 13.93 -5.16
CA PRO A 154 -19.93 13.55 -3.88
C PRO A 154 -19.03 12.56 -3.15
N TYR A 155 -18.85 12.76 -1.84
CA TYR A 155 -18.00 11.85 -1.05
C TYR A 155 -18.50 10.41 -1.08
N SER A 156 -19.81 10.19 -1.22
CA SER A 156 -20.38 8.85 -1.41
C SER A 156 -19.86 8.13 -2.66
N GLU A 157 -19.57 8.89 -3.73
CA GLU A 157 -18.94 8.34 -4.94
C GLU A 157 -17.47 7.98 -4.70
N ILE A 158 -16.74 8.80 -3.95
CA ILE A 158 -15.37 8.50 -3.52
C ILE A 158 -15.32 7.20 -2.72
N VAL A 159 -16.23 7.02 -1.76
CA VAL A 159 -16.36 5.78 -0.96
C VAL A 159 -16.67 4.58 -1.85
N LYS A 160 -17.57 4.75 -2.83
CA LYS A 160 -17.91 3.67 -3.77
C LYS A 160 -16.71 3.25 -4.60
N ILE A 161 -15.97 4.19 -5.15
CA ILE A 161 -14.75 3.92 -5.94
C ILE A 161 -13.72 3.16 -5.09
N ALA A 162 -13.49 3.60 -3.86
CA ALA A 162 -12.56 2.94 -2.94
C ALA A 162 -13.03 1.53 -2.58
N LYS A 163 -14.30 1.33 -2.34
CA LYS A 163 -14.89 0.02 -2.04
C LYS A 163 -14.75 -0.92 -3.24
N ASP A 164 -15.11 -0.47 -4.42
CA ASP A 164 -14.99 -1.27 -5.65
C ASP A 164 -13.54 -1.71 -5.88
N TYR A 165 -12.57 -0.84 -5.59
CA TYR A 165 -11.15 -1.18 -5.66
C TYR A 165 -10.77 -2.24 -4.63
N ILE A 166 -11.15 -2.08 -3.37
CA ILE A 166 -10.89 -3.05 -2.30
C ILE A 166 -11.50 -4.41 -2.65
N ASP A 167 -12.73 -4.43 -3.15
CA ASP A 167 -13.42 -5.65 -3.56
C ASP A 167 -12.70 -6.32 -4.74
N SER A 168 -12.12 -5.54 -5.67
CA SER A 168 -11.33 -6.06 -6.79
C SER A 168 -10.04 -6.76 -6.36
N LEU A 169 -9.50 -6.41 -5.19
CA LEU A 169 -8.32 -7.06 -4.60
C LEU A 169 -8.65 -8.35 -3.83
N GLY A 170 -9.93 -8.67 -3.65
CA GLY A 170 -10.38 -9.79 -2.85
C GLY A 170 -10.81 -9.43 -1.43
N GLY A 171 -11.08 -8.14 -1.18
CA GLY A 171 -11.60 -7.63 0.06
C GLY A 171 -10.59 -6.86 0.92
N PHE A 172 -11.06 -6.38 2.05
CA PHE A 172 -10.29 -5.49 2.91
C PHE A 172 -9.04 -6.15 3.52
N GLU A 173 -9.08 -7.44 3.80
CA GLU A 173 -7.91 -8.17 4.31
C GLU A 173 -6.74 -8.11 3.31
N LYS A 174 -7.02 -8.37 2.04
CA LYS A 174 -6.00 -8.28 0.98
C LYS A 174 -5.49 -6.87 0.76
N PHE A 175 -6.38 -5.88 0.84
CA PHE A 175 -5.98 -4.49 0.81
C PHE A 175 -5.08 -4.12 2.00
N SER A 176 -5.41 -4.53 3.23
CA SER A 176 -4.60 -4.26 4.41
C SER A 176 -3.24 -4.95 4.38
N GLU A 177 -3.15 -6.09 3.71
CA GLU A 177 -1.92 -6.86 3.54
C GLU A 177 -0.92 -6.17 2.59
N TRP A 178 -1.39 -5.67 1.46
CA TRP A 178 -0.53 -5.10 0.41
C TRP A 178 -0.66 -3.59 0.22
N GLY A 179 -1.78 -3.01 0.61
CA GLY A 179 -2.04 -1.59 0.43
C GLY A 179 -2.22 -1.18 -1.04
N LEU A 180 -1.70 0.00 -1.37
CA LEU A 180 -1.84 0.62 -2.68
C LEU A 180 -0.63 0.31 -3.59
N VAL A 181 -0.58 -0.89 -4.09
CA VAL A 181 0.47 -1.33 -5.03
C VAL A 181 -0.05 -2.37 -6.03
#